data_4a256ad881964fd1dc7f55e9a5fbf8b3
#
_entry.id   4a256ad881964fd1dc7f55e9a5fbf8b3
#
_cell.length_a   1.000
_cell.length_b   1.000
_cell.length_c   1.000
_cell.angle_alpha   90.00
_cell.angle_beta   90.00
_cell.angle_gamma   90.00
#
_symmetry.space_group_name_H-M   'P 1'
#
loop_
_entity.id
_entity.type
_entity.pdbx_description
1 polymer ?
#
loop_
_entity_poly.entity_id
_entity_poly.type
_entity_poly.pdbx_seq_one_letter_code
_entity_poly.pdbx_strand_id
1 'polypeptide(L)' 'MKQYTFQRNNGDKKIIEAMSLKKAIKKYDGKPNDHDNHALIVWTSKKGNISNQILKLPYVSRKERKGKL' A
#
# COMPACT_ATOMS: atom_id res chain seq x y z
N MET A 1 -13.03 10.96 0.71
CA MET A 1 -12.04 9.88 0.67
C MET A 1 -10.79 10.33 -0.05
N LYS A 2 -9.66 9.72 0.29
CA LYS A 2 -8.40 10.01 -0.38
C LYS A 2 -8.06 8.92 -1.37
N GLN A 3 -7.34 9.30 -2.42
CA GLN A 3 -6.84 8.35 -3.41
C GLN A 3 -5.40 8.00 -3.08
N TYR A 4 -5.12 6.71 -3.04
CA TYR A 4 -3.78 6.18 -2.78
C TYR A 4 -3.33 5.40 -4.01
N THR A 5 -2.21 5.81 -4.59
CA THR A 5 -1.66 5.14 -5.78
C THR A 5 -0.60 4.14 -5.35
N PHE A 6 -0.81 2.87 -5.68
CA PHE A 6 0.15 1.80 -5.39
C PHE A 6 0.94 1.52 -6.67
N GLN A 7 2.24 1.79 -6.62
CA GLN A 7 3.12 1.63 -7.79
C GLN A 7 4.06 0.45 -7.57
N ARG A 8 4.26 -0.33 -8.62
CA ARG A 8 5.17 -1.49 -8.60
C ARG A 8 6.36 -1.23 -9.52
N ASN A 9 7.46 -1.97 -9.29
CA ASN A 9 8.66 -1.83 -10.10
C ASN A 9 8.47 -2.18 -11.57
N ASN A 10 7.50 -3.03 -11.87
CA ASN A 10 7.19 -3.39 -13.24
C ASN A 10 6.37 -2.34 -14.00
N GLY A 11 6.07 -1.22 -13.34
CA GLY A 11 5.27 -0.15 -13.95
C GLY A 11 3.78 -0.21 -13.64
N ASP A 12 3.31 -1.25 -13.00
CA ASP A 12 1.89 -1.37 -12.63
C ASP A 12 1.53 -0.30 -11.61
N LYS A 13 0.34 0.28 -11.79
CA LYS A 13 -0.21 1.26 -10.86
C LYS A 13 -1.65 0.92 -10.56
N LYS A 14 -2.03 1.04 -9.29
CA LYS A 14 -3.40 0.83 -8.87
C LYS A 14 -3.81 1.96 -7.95
N ILE A 15 -4.95 2.58 -8.24
CA ILE A 15 -5.49 3.66 -7.40
C ILE A 15 -6.59 3.08 -6.52
N ILE A 16 -6.45 3.28 -5.22
CA ILE A 16 -7.41 2.80 -4.23
C ILE A 16 -7.94 3.98 -3.44
N GLU A 17 -9.26 4.12 -3.38
CA GLU A 17 -9.88 5.14 -2.55
C GLU A 17 -10.16 4.57 -1.17
N ALA A 18 -9.77 5.30 -0.14
CA ALA A 18 -9.98 4.89 1.24
C ALA A 18 -9.95 6.09 2.16
N MET A 19 -10.46 5.92 3.35
CA MET A 19 -10.49 6.99 4.34
C MET A 19 -9.13 7.20 5.00
N SER A 20 -8.28 6.19 5.00
CA SER A 20 -6.95 6.29 5.58
C SER A 20 -5.99 5.38 4.83
N LEU A 21 -4.69 5.63 5.02
CA LEU A 21 -3.65 4.80 4.43
C LEU A 21 -3.79 3.34 4.86
N LYS A 22 -4.06 3.11 6.13
CA LYS A 22 -4.21 1.76 6.67
C LYS A 22 -5.34 1.00 5.98
N LYS A 23 -6.45 1.68 5.73
CA LYS A 23 -7.58 1.07 5.03
C LYS A 23 -7.26 0.82 3.57
N ALA A 24 -6.50 1.72 2.94
CA ALA A 24 -6.07 1.53 1.57
C ALA A 24 -5.18 0.29 1.44
N ILE A 25 -4.26 0.10 2.38
CA ILE A 25 -3.37 -1.06 2.39
C ILE A 25 -4.17 -2.35 2.49
N LYS A 26 -5.22 -2.36 3.32
CA LYS A 26 -6.07 -3.55 3.47
C LYS A 26 -6.83 -3.91 2.19
N LYS A 27 -7.13 -2.90 1.37
CA LYS A 27 -7.82 -3.13 0.11
C LYS A 27 -6.88 -3.55 -1.01
N TYR A 28 -5.59 -3.32 -0.84
CA TYR A 28 -4.62 -3.62 -1.87
C TYR A 28 -4.36 -5.13 -1.93
N ASP A 29 -4.51 -5.70 -3.12
CA ASP A 29 -4.38 -7.14 -3.34
C ASP A 29 -3.12 -7.52 -4.13
N GLY A 30 -2.17 -6.59 -4.25
CA GLY A 30 -0.94 -6.88 -4.94
C GLY A 30 -0.10 -7.94 -4.23
N LYS A 31 0.55 -8.79 -5.02
CA LYS A 31 1.35 -9.88 -4.47
C LYS A 31 2.83 -9.70 -4.84
N PRO A 32 3.75 -10.22 -4.02
CA PRO A 32 5.15 -10.19 -4.39
C PRO A 32 5.43 -11.15 -5.54
N ASN A 33 6.48 -10.86 -6.29
CA ASN A 33 6.97 -11.76 -7.32
C ASN A 33 8.49 -11.88 -7.17
N ASP A 34 9.13 -12.64 -8.07
CA ASP A 34 10.56 -12.92 -7.97
C ASP A 34 11.44 -11.68 -8.05
N HIS A 35 10.92 -10.59 -8.60
CA HIS A 35 11.69 -9.38 -8.85
C HIS A 35 11.23 -8.19 -8.04
N ASP A 36 10.08 -8.30 -7.37
CA ASP A 36 9.46 -7.15 -6.73
C ASP A 36 8.61 -7.58 -5.53
N ASN A 37 9.05 -7.23 -4.35
CA ASN A 37 8.33 -7.51 -3.12
C ASN A 37 7.92 -6.24 -2.38
N HIS A 38 7.84 -5.11 -3.10
CA HIS A 38 7.46 -3.84 -2.52
C HIS A 38 6.44 -3.14 -3.39
N ALA A 39 5.64 -2.29 -2.76
CA ALA A 39 4.77 -1.35 -3.47
C ALA A 39 5.03 0.05 -2.92
N LEU A 40 5.17 1.02 -3.80
CA LEU A 40 5.30 2.42 -3.39
C LEU A 40 3.90 3.02 -3.34
N ILE A 41 3.52 3.53 -2.18
CA ILE A 41 2.23 4.17 -2.00
C ILE A 41 2.43 5.67 -2.05
N VAL A 42 1.70 6.36 -2.92
CA VAL A 42 1.78 7.81 -3.07
C VAL A 42 0.38 8.40 -2.89
N TRP A 43 0.29 9.46 -2.12
CA TRP A 43 -0.98 10.17 -1.92
C TRP A 43 -0.73 11.63 -1.64
N THR A 44 -1.79 12.44 -1.75
CA THR A 44 -1.73 13.87 -1.45
C THR A 44 -2.36 14.12 -0.10
N SER A 45 -1.65 14.81 0.80
CA SER A 45 -2.16 15.16 2.11
C SER A 45 -3.22 16.26 2.01
N LYS A 46 -3.94 16.50 3.12
CA LYS A 46 -4.94 17.55 3.19
C LYS A 46 -4.38 18.94 2.85
N LYS A 47 -3.09 19.14 3.12
CA LYS A 47 -2.43 20.42 2.86
C LYS A 47 -1.91 20.52 1.43
N GLY A 48 -2.14 19.52 0.60
CA GLY A 48 -1.67 19.50 -0.77
C GLY A 48 -0.27 18.98 -0.97
N ASN A 49 0.38 18.54 0.08
CA ASN A 49 1.72 17.98 -0.02
C ASN A 49 1.66 16.51 -0.46
N ILE A 50 2.62 16.11 -1.29
CA ILE A 50 2.71 14.73 -1.73
C ILE A 50 3.45 13.92 -0.66
N SER A 51 2.84 12.82 -0.26
CA SER A 51 3.43 11.89 0.71
C SER A 51 3.61 10.53 0.06
N ASN A 52 4.55 9.75 0.58
CA ASN A 52 4.76 8.39 0.07
C ASN A 52 5.23 7.48 1.18
N GLN A 53 5.06 6.17 0.94
CA GLN A 53 5.51 5.15 1.87
C GLN A 53 5.74 3.86 1.11
N ILE A 54 6.75 3.10 1.51
CA ILE A 54 7.01 1.79 0.91
C ILE A 54 6.28 0.72 1.71
N LEU A 55 5.52 -0.11 1.00
CA LEU A 55 4.83 -1.25 1.59
C LEU A 55 5.55 -2.53 1.20
N LYS A 56 5.99 -3.29 2.21
CA LYS A 56 6.62 -4.58 1.97
C LYS A 56 5.55 -5.65 1.77
N LEU A 57 5.73 -6.48 0.77
CA LEU A 57 4.78 -7.55 0.42
C LEU A 57 5.40 -8.91 0.74
N PRO A 58 4.57 -9.90 1.12
CA PRO A 58 3.14 -9.78 1.35
C PRO A 58 2.86 -8.98 2.62
N TYR A 59 1.76 -8.25 2.61
CA TYR A 59 1.34 -7.50 3.78
C TYR A 59 0.70 -8.41 4.81
N VAL A 60 1.22 -8.37 6.03
CA VAL A 60 0.67 -9.14 7.14
C VAL A 60 0.18 -8.16 8.20
N SER A 61 -1.10 -8.24 8.54
CA SER A 61 -1.67 -7.34 9.53
C SER A 61 -1.10 -7.66 10.92
N ARG A 62 -1.13 -6.66 11.81
CA ARG A 62 -0.66 -6.84 13.18
C ARG A 62 -1.40 -7.99 13.87
N LYS A 63 -2.68 -8.14 13.56
CA LYS A 63 -3.52 -9.19 14.13
C LYS A 63 -3.03 -10.58 13.72
N GLU A 64 -2.68 -10.74 12.46
CA GLU A 64 -2.17 -12.02 11.96
C GLU A 64 -0.80 -12.35 12.54
N ARG A 65 0.05 -11.34 12.75
CA ARG A 65 1.35 -11.57 13.37
C ARG A 65 1.22 -12.12 14.78
N LYS A 66 0.29 -11.59 15.55
CA LYS A 66 0.05 -12.08 16.91
C LYS A 66 -0.47 -13.51 16.90
N GLY A 67 -1.26 -13.86 15.93
CA GLY A 67 -1.81 -15.20 15.82
C GLY A 67 -0.76 -16.27 15.52
N LYS A 68 0.41 -15.88 15.07
CA LYS A 68 1.49 -16.82 14.76
C LYS A 68 2.44 -17.07 15.92
N LEU A 69 2.26 -16.35 16.97
CA LEU A 69 3.04 -16.56 18.18
C LEU A 69 2.37 -17.58 19.07
#